data_c04cfa0684219f9e52c51303980edb68
#
_entry.id   c04cfa0684219f9e52c51303980edb68
#
_cell.length_a   1.000
_cell.length_b   1.000
_cell.length_c   1.000
_cell.angle_alpha   90.00
_cell.angle_beta   90.00
_cell.angle_gamma   90.00
#
_symmetry.space_group_name_H-M   'P 1'
#
loop_
_entity.id
_entity.type
_entity.pdbx_description
1 polymer ?
#
loop_
_entity_poly.entity_id
_entity_poly.type
_entity_poly.pdbx_seq_one_letter_code
_entity_poly.pdbx_strand_id
1 'polypeptide(L)'
;MIAYLMLEIRIEGAHSLKDKRQVVRSVKDGLRNHFNVAVAELDASEAWQRATLGVVSISGSRDYLEGLMHNVERHATRVANNSGGEVTDSFLDFVHETELGGHSTGES
;
A
#
# COMPACT_ATOMS: atom_id res chain seq x y z
N MET A 1 7.75 7.04 14.16
CA MET A 1 7.78 7.36 12.71
C MET A 1 6.81 6.47 11.97
N ILE A 2 6.11 7.02 11.02
CA ILE A 2 5.15 6.30 10.17
C ILE A 2 5.68 6.30 8.76
N ALA A 3 5.73 5.13 8.13
CA ALA A 3 6.02 5.01 6.71
C ALA A 3 4.70 4.85 5.95
N TYR A 4 4.59 5.56 4.85
CA TYR A 4 3.44 5.50 3.97
C TYR A 4 3.92 5.16 2.56
N LEU A 5 3.40 4.08 2.00
CA LEU A 5 3.74 3.66 0.64
C LEU A 5 2.47 3.66 -0.19
N MET A 6 2.47 4.40 -1.28
CA MET A 6 1.37 4.39 -2.23
C MET A 6 1.78 3.57 -3.44
N LEU A 7 0.89 2.70 -3.90
CA LEU A 7 1.13 1.83 -5.05
C LEU A 7 0.03 2.05 -6.08
N GLU A 8 0.43 2.33 -7.32
CA GLU A 8 -0.49 2.33 -8.44
C GLU A 8 -0.41 0.99 -9.14
N ILE A 9 -1.57 0.36 -9.34
CA ILE A 9 -1.65 -0.94 -9.99
C ILE A 9 -2.48 -0.81 -11.26
N ARG A 10 -1.93 -1.28 -12.37
CA ARG A 10 -2.63 -1.35 -13.63
C ARG A 10 -3.10 -2.78 -13.85
N ILE A 11 -4.35 -2.92 -14.31
CA ILE A 11 -4.97 -4.24 -14.52
C ILE A 11 -5.52 -4.26 -15.92
N GLU A 12 -4.62 -4.49 -16.87
CA GLU A 12 -4.91 -4.31 -18.29
C GLU A 12 -6.02 -5.21 -18.80
N GLY A 13 -6.08 -6.44 -18.28
CA GLY A 13 -7.07 -7.41 -18.72
C GLY A 13 -8.40 -7.35 -18.00
N ALA A 14 -8.59 -6.37 -17.13
CA ALA A 14 -9.85 -6.31 -16.38
C ALA A 14 -10.99 -5.85 -17.28
N HIS A 15 -12.07 -6.61 -17.27
CA HIS A 15 -13.28 -6.31 -18.03
C HIS A 15 -14.47 -6.04 -17.14
N SER A 16 -14.25 -5.99 -15.82
CA SER A 16 -15.32 -5.78 -14.86
C SER A 16 -14.72 -5.37 -13.51
N LEU A 17 -15.57 -4.86 -12.62
CA LEU A 17 -15.15 -4.60 -11.24
C LEU A 17 -14.75 -5.88 -10.52
N LYS A 18 -15.35 -7.00 -10.89
CA LYS A 18 -14.99 -8.28 -10.30
C LYS A 18 -13.54 -8.64 -10.61
N ASP A 19 -13.11 -8.46 -11.85
CA ASP A 19 -11.72 -8.73 -12.24
C ASP A 19 -10.76 -7.84 -11.46
N LYS A 20 -11.08 -6.55 -11.36
CA LYS A 20 -10.29 -5.61 -10.58
C LYS A 20 -10.19 -6.04 -9.12
N ARG A 21 -11.33 -6.41 -8.53
CA ARG A 21 -11.36 -6.78 -7.12
C ARG A 21 -10.52 -8.01 -6.82
N GLN A 22 -10.45 -8.95 -7.74
CA GLN A 22 -9.63 -10.15 -7.55
C GLN A 22 -8.15 -9.79 -7.43
N VAL A 23 -7.65 -8.93 -8.31
CA VAL A 23 -6.26 -8.48 -8.26
C VAL A 23 -5.99 -7.69 -6.98
N VAL A 24 -6.85 -6.71 -6.70
CA VAL A 24 -6.70 -5.86 -5.51
C VAL A 24 -6.70 -6.70 -4.23
N ARG A 25 -7.64 -7.64 -4.13
CA ARG A 25 -7.74 -8.52 -2.97
C ARG A 25 -6.48 -9.37 -2.80
N SER A 26 -5.98 -9.93 -3.90
CA SER A 26 -4.78 -10.76 -3.85
C SER A 26 -3.58 -9.97 -3.32
N VAL A 27 -3.41 -8.75 -3.79
CA VAL A 27 -2.32 -7.89 -3.33
C VAL A 27 -2.51 -7.53 -1.86
N LYS A 28 -3.70 -7.06 -1.49
CA LYS A 28 -3.98 -6.65 -0.11
C LYS A 28 -3.77 -7.81 0.87
N ASP A 29 -4.33 -8.96 0.55
CA ASP A 29 -4.23 -10.13 1.43
C ASP A 29 -2.79 -10.61 1.54
N GLY A 30 -2.06 -10.62 0.43
CA GLY A 30 -0.66 -10.98 0.44
C GLY A 30 0.16 -10.06 1.33
N LEU A 31 -0.07 -8.77 1.25
CA LEU A 31 0.66 -7.82 2.09
C LEU A 31 0.31 -7.97 3.56
N ARG A 32 -0.97 -8.12 3.88
CA ARG A 32 -1.40 -8.29 5.27
C ARG A 32 -0.88 -9.58 5.88
N ASN A 33 -0.80 -10.64 5.09
CA ASN A 33 -0.38 -11.95 5.60
C ASN A 33 1.13 -12.04 5.81
N HIS A 34 1.90 -11.25 5.07
CA HIS A 34 3.37 -11.35 5.12
C HIS A 34 4.03 -10.24 5.92
N PHE A 35 3.35 -9.12 6.13
CA PHE A 35 3.98 -7.94 6.73
C PHE A 35 3.09 -7.33 7.79
N ASN A 36 3.72 -6.67 8.75
CA ASN A 36 2.99 -5.93 9.78
C ASN A 36 2.63 -4.54 9.24
N VAL A 37 1.61 -4.50 8.40
CA VAL A 37 1.16 -3.27 7.74
C VAL A 37 -0.35 -3.21 7.71
N ALA A 38 -0.87 -2.00 7.59
CA ALA A 38 -2.28 -1.76 7.26
C ALA A 38 -2.33 -1.37 5.79
N VAL A 39 -3.33 -1.90 5.08
CA VAL A 39 -3.48 -1.67 3.64
C VAL A 39 -4.92 -1.23 3.36
N ALA A 40 -5.06 -0.22 2.52
CA ALA A 40 -6.37 0.23 2.08
C ALA A 40 -6.32 0.58 0.60
N GLU A 41 -7.45 0.37 -0.06
CA GLU A 41 -7.65 0.89 -1.41
C GLU A 41 -8.03 2.36 -1.27
N LEU A 42 -7.28 3.24 -1.93
CA LEU A 42 -7.45 4.69 -1.76
C LEU A 42 -8.38 5.31 -2.78
N ASP A 43 -8.45 4.72 -3.95
CA ASP A 43 -9.25 5.24 -5.03
C ASP A 43 -10.42 4.30 -5.27
N ALA A 44 -11.61 4.74 -4.91
CA ALA A 44 -12.84 3.96 -5.10
C ALA A 44 -13.44 4.18 -6.50
N SER A 45 -12.65 4.70 -7.44
CA SER A 45 -13.16 4.95 -8.78
C SER A 45 -13.60 3.65 -9.43
N GLU A 46 -14.52 3.76 -10.38
CA GLU A 46 -15.04 2.61 -11.10
C GLU A 46 -14.18 2.22 -12.29
N ALA A 47 -13.00 2.79 -12.40
CA ALA A 47 -12.06 2.40 -13.45
C ALA A 47 -11.61 0.96 -13.19
N TRP A 48 -11.90 0.06 -14.12
CA TRP A 48 -11.62 -1.36 -13.94
C TRP A 48 -10.13 -1.68 -14.05
N GLN A 49 -9.40 -0.82 -14.73
CA GLN A 49 -8.03 -1.13 -15.15
C GLN A 49 -6.98 -0.46 -14.29
N ARG A 50 -7.38 0.13 -13.17
CA ARG A 50 -6.47 0.87 -12.32
C ARG A 50 -6.93 0.84 -10.86
N ALA A 51 -5.98 0.68 -9.95
CA ALA A 51 -6.25 0.75 -8.51
C ALA A 51 -5.09 1.44 -7.81
N THR A 52 -5.40 2.16 -6.74
CA THR A 52 -4.39 2.81 -5.89
C THR A 52 -4.50 2.21 -4.50
N LEU A 53 -3.39 1.71 -3.99
CA LEU A 53 -3.33 1.17 -2.62
C LEU A 53 -2.45 2.04 -1.76
N GLY A 54 -2.86 2.23 -0.51
CA GLY A 54 -2.03 2.84 0.51
C GLY A 54 -1.62 1.79 1.53
N VAL A 55 -0.36 1.80 1.92
CA VAL A 55 0.21 0.87 2.90
C VAL A 55 0.91 1.69 3.96
N VAL A 56 0.63 1.41 5.23
CA VAL A 56 1.28 2.14 6.33
C VAL A 56 1.81 1.16 7.36
N SER A 57 2.89 1.57 8.01
CA SER A 57 3.44 0.89 9.17
C SER A 57 4.09 1.91 10.08
N ILE A 58 4.26 1.57 11.33
CA ILE A 58 4.82 2.47 12.34
C ILE A 58 5.95 1.75 13.08
N SER A 59 7.03 2.48 13.37
CA SER A 59 8.16 1.96 14.11
C SER A 59 8.98 3.13 14.65
N GLY A 60 9.77 2.86 15.67
CA GLY A 60 10.77 3.82 16.13
C GLY A 60 11.99 3.90 15.23
N SER A 61 12.14 2.98 14.28
CA SER A 61 13.32 2.90 13.41
C SER A 61 12.95 3.19 11.97
N ARG A 62 13.51 4.25 11.43
CA ARG A 62 13.33 4.60 10.03
C ARG A 62 13.96 3.56 9.11
N ASP A 63 15.15 3.06 9.48
CA ASP A 63 15.83 2.05 8.66
C ASP A 63 15.01 0.78 8.54
N TYR A 64 14.38 0.37 9.64
CA TYR A 64 13.48 -0.78 9.62
C TYR A 64 12.32 -0.54 8.66
N LEU A 65 11.71 0.64 8.75
CA LEU A 65 10.56 0.96 7.89
C LEU A 65 10.95 1.03 6.42
N GLU A 66 12.13 1.54 6.10
CA GLU A 66 12.61 1.56 4.73
C GLU A 66 12.74 0.14 4.17
N GLY A 67 13.38 -0.74 4.92
CA GLY A 67 13.53 -2.14 4.52
C GLY A 67 12.20 -2.84 4.38
N LEU A 68 11.30 -2.60 5.33
CA LEU A 68 9.96 -3.18 5.29
C LEU A 68 9.22 -2.76 4.02
N MET A 69 9.22 -1.47 3.71
CA MET A 69 8.47 -0.97 2.56
C MET A 69 9.08 -1.38 1.22
N HIS A 70 10.40 -1.54 1.15
CA HIS A 70 11.02 -2.14 -0.04
C HIS A 70 10.54 -3.58 -0.24
N ASN A 71 10.46 -4.36 0.83
CA ASN A 71 9.97 -5.73 0.74
C ASN A 71 8.49 -5.77 0.38
N VAL A 72 7.70 -4.85 0.94
CA VAL A 72 6.28 -4.71 0.61
C VAL A 72 6.11 -4.44 -0.89
N GLU A 73 6.89 -3.51 -1.42
CA GLU A 73 6.78 -3.16 -2.84
C GLU A 73 7.14 -4.35 -3.73
N ARG A 74 8.19 -5.08 -3.40
CA ARG A 74 8.59 -6.25 -4.20
C ARG A 74 7.53 -7.35 -4.13
N HIS A 75 6.96 -7.57 -2.96
CA HIS A 75 5.90 -8.57 -2.80
C HIS A 75 4.66 -8.17 -3.58
N ALA A 76 4.26 -6.91 -3.49
CA ALA A 76 3.10 -6.40 -4.22
C ALA A 76 3.30 -6.55 -5.73
N THR A 77 4.49 -6.25 -6.23
CA THR A 77 4.82 -6.38 -7.65
C THR A 77 4.65 -7.82 -8.10
N ARG A 78 5.18 -8.77 -7.33
CA ARG A 78 5.10 -10.18 -7.67
C ARG A 78 3.67 -10.70 -7.66
N VAL A 79 2.91 -10.36 -6.62
CA VAL A 79 1.52 -10.80 -6.50
C VAL A 79 0.67 -10.19 -7.60
N ALA A 80 0.86 -8.91 -7.89
CA ALA A 80 0.13 -8.24 -8.97
C ALA A 80 0.41 -8.93 -10.30
N ASN A 81 1.69 -9.18 -10.61
CA ASN A 81 2.06 -9.85 -11.86
C ASN A 81 1.43 -11.23 -11.97
N ASN A 82 1.35 -11.96 -10.88
CA ASN A 82 0.76 -13.30 -10.87
C ASN A 82 -0.77 -13.27 -10.97
N SER A 83 -1.37 -12.13 -10.69
CA SER A 83 -2.84 -11.99 -10.66
C SER A 83 -3.39 -11.25 -11.87
N GLY A 84 -2.53 -10.86 -12.80
CA GLY A 84 -2.98 -10.14 -14.00
C GLY A 84 -2.86 -8.63 -13.90
N GLY A 85 -2.10 -8.13 -12.95
CA GLY A 85 -1.86 -6.70 -12.79
C GLY A 85 -0.40 -6.36 -12.88
N GLU A 86 -0.10 -5.09 -12.70
CA GLU A 86 1.26 -4.57 -12.76
C GLU A 86 1.36 -3.35 -11.86
N VAL A 87 2.38 -3.29 -11.01
CA VAL A 87 2.67 -2.07 -10.24
C VAL A 87 3.40 -1.12 -11.18
N THR A 88 2.73 -0.02 -11.52
CA THR A 88 3.26 0.94 -12.49
C THR A 88 3.95 2.12 -11.85
N ASP A 89 3.66 2.38 -10.59
CA ASP A 89 4.25 3.52 -9.88
C ASP A 89 4.18 3.27 -8.39
N SER A 90 5.13 3.85 -7.66
CA SER A 90 5.15 3.77 -6.20
C SER A 90 5.70 5.07 -5.63
N PHE A 91 5.23 5.40 -4.43
CA PHE A 91 5.66 6.60 -3.72
C PHE A 91 5.80 6.26 -2.24
N LEU A 92 6.98 6.52 -1.68
CA LEU A 92 7.27 6.24 -0.27
C LEU A 92 7.56 7.55 0.45
N ASP A 93 6.88 7.76 1.57
CA ASP A 93 7.09 8.93 2.42
C ASP A 93 7.13 8.51 3.88
N PHE A 94 7.73 9.36 4.69
CA PHE A 94 7.84 9.13 6.13
C PHE A 94 7.25 10.33 6.85
N VAL A 95 6.44 10.06 7.88
CA VAL A 95 5.83 11.10 8.69
C VAL A 95 6.27 10.88 10.13
N HIS A 96 6.88 11.90 10.70
CA HIS A 96 7.25 11.85 12.10
C HIS A 96 6.01 12.05 12.95
N GLU A 97 5.89 11.32 14.06
CA GLU A 97 4.69 11.41 14.90
C GLU A 97 4.43 12.82 15.39
N THR A 98 5.48 13.61 15.64
CA THR A 98 5.31 14.98 16.08
C THR A 98 4.68 15.88 15.01
N GLU A 99 4.72 15.46 13.77
CA GLU A 99 4.10 16.22 12.67
C GLU A 99 2.59 16.02 12.62
N LEU A 100 2.09 14.94 13.21
CA LEU A 100 0.66 14.62 13.15
C LEU A 100 -0.12 15.30 14.24
N GLY A 101 0.51 15.63 15.32
CA GLY A 101 -0.22 15.92 16.45
C GLY A 101 -0.33 17.23 16.92
N GLY A 102 0.16 17.89 16.51
CA GLY A 102 0.02 19.01 17.18
C GLY A 102 0.00 18.88 18.66
N HIS A 103 -0.28 18.71 19.26
CA HIS A 103 -0.45 18.77 20.40
C HIS A 103 -0.84 18.21 21.38
N SER A 104 -0.98 18.20 21.35
CA SER A 104 -1.30 17.79 22.04
C SER A 104 -1.50 17.41 22.98
N THR A 105 -1.59 17.41 23.19
CA THR A 105 -1.78 17.05 23.98
C THR A 105 -1.54 16.73 24.95
N GLY A 106 -1.28 16.93 25.03
CA GLY A 106 -1.13 16.46 25.77
C GLY A 106 -0.93 16.47 26.67
N GLU A 107 -1.11 16.64 26.66
CA GLU A 107 -1.21 16.52 27.32
C GLU A 107 -1.37 16.25 28.13
N SER A 108 -1.38 16.29 28.08
CA SER A 108 -1.68 15.94 28.69
C SER A 108 -1.77 15.69 29.32
#